data_188a61d40ae276dda4131633413a840c
#
_entry.id   188a61d40ae276dda4131633413a840c
#
_cell.length_a   1.000
_cell.length_b   1.000
_cell.length_c   1.000
_cell.angle_alpha   90.00
_cell.angle_beta   90.00
_cell.angle_gamma   90.00
#
_symmetry.space_group_name_H-M   'P 1'
#
loop_
_entity.id
_entity.type
_entity.pdbx_description
1 polymer ?
#
loop_
_entity_poly.entity_id
_entity_poly.type
_entity_poly.pdbx_seq_one_letter_code
_entity_poly.pdbx_strand_id
1 'polypeptide(L)'
;MKIYKSVSKFIVVLLTCCCAACTQPKLHTLTILHTNDTHSQVEALEEGKRDEFCGGYTRRMGLIAQERKADPNLLVFDAGDFCQGTPYFNFYHGRIEIDAMNRMGYDAVMLGNHEFDDGIESLTERLS
;
A
#
# COMPACT_ATOMS: atom_id res chain seq x y z
N MET A 1 -50.00 46.73 -1.65
CA MET A 1 -48.97 46.43 -0.64
C MET A 1 -48.88 44.94 -0.21
N LYS A 2 -49.79 44.06 -0.60
CA LYS A 2 -49.74 42.61 -0.28
C LYS A 2 -48.93 41.75 -1.26
N ILE A 3 -48.76 42.18 -2.51
CA ILE A 3 -48.06 41.43 -3.58
C ILE A 3 -46.55 41.43 -3.33
N TYR A 4 -45.94 42.56 -2.89
CA TYR A 4 -44.53 42.67 -2.62
C TYR A 4 -44.01 41.73 -1.51
N LYS A 5 -44.82 41.48 -0.48
CA LYS A 5 -44.46 40.59 0.63
C LYS A 5 -44.48 39.13 0.22
N SER A 6 -45.29 38.75 -0.78
CA SER A 6 -45.36 37.37 -1.30
C SER A 6 -44.17 37.04 -2.19
N VAL A 7 -43.79 37.97 -3.08
CA VAL A 7 -42.64 37.83 -3.98
C VAL A 7 -41.31 37.72 -3.20
N SER A 8 -41.15 38.54 -2.15
CA SER A 8 -39.97 38.49 -1.31
C SER A 8 -39.78 37.16 -0.59
N LYS A 9 -40.89 36.54 -0.12
CA LYS A 9 -40.81 35.20 0.51
C LYS A 9 -40.47 34.12 -0.49
N PHE A 10 -40.97 34.17 -1.72
CA PHE A 10 -40.62 33.23 -2.77
C PHE A 10 -39.16 33.34 -3.21
N ILE A 11 -38.61 34.53 -3.33
CA ILE A 11 -37.20 34.75 -3.67
C ILE A 11 -36.29 34.23 -2.55
N VAL A 12 -36.60 34.43 -1.29
CA VAL A 12 -35.83 33.88 -0.16
C VAL A 12 -35.84 32.37 -0.12
N VAL A 13 -37.00 31.74 -0.38
CA VAL A 13 -37.11 30.26 -0.45
C VAL A 13 -36.35 29.69 -1.67
N LEU A 14 -36.36 30.36 -2.81
CA LEU A 14 -35.58 29.94 -3.98
C LEU A 14 -34.07 30.08 -3.75
N LEU A 15 -33.59 31.16 -3.09
CA LEU A 15 -32.19 31.28 -2.76
C LEU A 15 -31.71 30.26 -1.73
N THR A 16 -32.54 29.90 -0.73
CA THR A 16 -32.18 28.87 0.25
C THR A 16 -32.17 27.47 -0.37
N CYS A 17 -33.05 27.14 -1.32
CA CYS A 17 -32.99 25.89 -2.08
C CYS A 17 -31.75 25.77 -2.96
N CYS A 18 -31.30 26.85 -3.60
CA CYS A 18 -30.05 26.82 -4.40
C CYS A 18 -28.81 26.60 -3.55
N CYS A 19 -28.76 27.07 -2.31
CA CYS A 19 -27.61 26.85 -1.40
C CYS A 19 -27.56 25.43 -0.84
N ALA A 20 -28.70 24.71 -0.78
CA ALA A 20 -28.75 23.33 -0.28
C ALA A 20 -28.31 22.28 -1.33
N ALA A 21 -28.22 22.66 -2.61
CA ALA A 21 -27.93 21.74 -3.73
C ALA A 21 -26.44 21.54 -4.02
N CYS A 22 -25.54 22.29 -3.33
CA CYS A 22 -24.10 22.19 -3.52
C CYS A 22 -23.41 21.40 -2.40
N THR A 23 -23.91 20.22 -2.05
CA THR A 23 -23.08 19.28 -1.28
C THR A 23 -22.09 18.63 -2.26
N GLN A 24 -20.87 19.10 -2.25
CA GLN A 24 -19.76 18.45 -2.96
C GLN A 24 -19.69 16.99 -2.48
N PRO A 25 -19.58 16.01 -3.41
CA PRO A 25 -19.38 14.63 -3.01
C PRO A 25 -18.11 14.55 -2.15
N LYS A 26 -18.21 13.95 -0.97
CA LYS A 26 -17.06 13.71 -0.12
C LYS A 26 -16.18 12.69 -0.81
N LEU A 27 -15.06 13.14 -1.37
CA LEU A 27 -14.05 12.24 -1.93
C LEU A 27 -13.37 11.51 -0.79
N HIS A 28 -13.33 10.19 -0.90
CA HIS A 28 -12.52 9.32 -0.05
C HIS A 28 -11.32 8.87 -0.86
N THR A 29 -10.14 9.11 -0.34
CA THR A 29 -8.89 8.64 -0.93
C THR A 29 -8.43 7.40 -0.18
N LEU A 30 -8.00 6.39 -0.91
CA LEU A 30 -7.32 5.21 -0.40
C LEU A 30 -5.93 5.18 -1.03
N THR A 31 -4.91 5.19 -0.20
CA THR A 31 -3.52 5.06 -0.63
C THR A 31 -3.09 3.61 -0.52
N ILE A 32 -2.53 3.06 -1.58
CA ILE A 32 -1.98 1.70 -1.62
C ILE A 32 -0.53 1.77 -2.09
N LEU A 33 0.37 1.22 -1.31
CA LEU A 33 1.72 0.86 -1.76
C LEU A 33 1.75 -0.62 -2.11
N HIS A 34 2.45 -0.99 -3.15
CA HIS A 34 2.65 -2.39 -3.47
C HIS A 34 4.08 -2.69 -3.93
N THR A 35 4.50 -3.91 -3.68
CA THR A 35 5.71 -4.52 -4.23
C THR A 35 5.34 -5.82 -4.94
N ASN A 36 6.21 -6.29 -5.81
CA ASN A 36 6.14 -7.61 -6.45
C ASN A 36 7.51 -8.00 -6.98
N ASP A 37 7.73 -9.29 -7.21
CA ASP A 37 8.96 -9.84 -7.80
C ASP A 37 10.23 -9.30 -7.12
N THR A 38 10.25 -9.31 -5.80
CA THR A 38 11.37 -8.76 -5.04
C THR A 38 12.52 -9.74 -4.84
N HIS A 39 12.28 -11.01 -5.12
CA HIS A 39 13.27 -12.07 -5.30
C HIS A 39 14.39 -12.05 -4.27
N SER A 40 14.03 -12.10 -2.99
CA SER A 40 14.98 -12.10 -1.86
C SER A 40 16.03 -10.97 -1.89
N GLN A 41 15.72 -9.84 -2.55
CA GLN A 41 16.62 -8.69 -2.63
C GLN A 41 16.66 -7.95 -1.28
N VAL A 42 17.35 -8.56 -0.31
CA VAL A 42 17.50 -8.03 1.06
C VAL A 42 18.39 -6.80 1.07
N GLU A 43 19.51 -6.87 0.37
CA GLU A 43 20.45 -5.77 0.25
C GLU A 43 20.03 -4.78 -0.85
N ALA A 44 20.51 -3.56 -0.74
CA ALA A 44 20.41 -2.61 -1.83
C ALA A 44 21.24 -3.09 -3.04
N LEU A 45 20.85 -2.67 -4.25
CA LEU A 45 21.60 -2.99 -5.45
C LEU A 45 23.02 -2.41 -5.37
N GLU A 46 23.99 -3.20 -5.84
CA GLU A 46 25.41 -2.87 -5.77
C GLU A 46 25.76 -1.66 -6.63
N GLU A 47 26.88 -1.01 -6.28
CA GLU A 47 27.51 0.04 -7.08
C GLU A 47 27.85 -0.45 -8.48
N GLY A 48 27.66 0.40 -9.49
CA GLY A 48 27.92 0.08 -10.90
C GLY A 48 26.80 -0.69 -11.60
N LYS A 49 25.70 -1.03 -10.91
CA LYS A 49 24.49 -1.57 -11.53
C LYS A 49 23.55 -0.44 -11.94
N ARG A 50 22.65 -0.74 -12.91
CA ARG A 50 21.50 0.15 -13.11
C ARG A 50 20.72 0.21 -11.80
N ASP A 51 20.29 1.40 -11.42
CA ASP A 51 19.58 1.65 -10.17
C ASP A 51 20.40 1.29 -8.90
N GLU A 52 21.73 1.52 -8.97
CA GLU A 52 22.64 1.31 -7.84
C GLU A 52 22.14 1.98 -6.56
N PHE A 53 22.37 1.32 -5.43
CA PHE A 53 21.89 1.72 -4.10
C PHE A 53 20.37 1.80 -3.94
N CYS A 54 19.57 1.42 -4.95
CA CYS A 54 18.14 1.28 -4.84
C CYS A 54 17.75 -0.06 -4.21
N GLY A 55 16.49 -0.18 -3.82
CA GLY A 55 15.94 -1.40 -3.24
C GLY A 55 16.48 -1.72 -1.84
N GLY A 56 16.42 -2.98 -1.47
CA GLY A 56 16.79 -3.49 -0.16
C GLY A 56 15.73 -3.25 0.93
N TYR A 57 15.73 -4.13 1.92
CA TYR A 57 14.68 -4.14 2.96
C TYR A 57 14.76 -2.93 3.89
N THR A 58 15.96 -2.48 4.24
CA THR A 58 16.14 -1.31 5.11
C THR A 58 15.53 -0.04 4.52
N ARG A 59 15.73 0.18 3.22
CA ARG A 59 15.16 1.35 2.54
C ARG A 59 13.67 1.24 2.35
N ARG A 60 13.18 0.05 1.99
CA ARG A 60 11.75 -0.24 1.88
C ARG A 60 11.04 0.00 3.20
N MET A 61 11.59 -0.49 4.31
CA MET A 61 11.08 -0.24 5.66
C MET A 61 11.03 1.25 5.98
N GLY A 62 12.08 1.99 5.66
CA GLY A 62 12.12 3.44 5.86
C GLY A 62 11.05 4.18 5.07
N LEU A 63 10.86 3.83 3.78
CA LEU A 63 9.83 4.40 2.93
C LEU A 63 8.42 4.12 3.47
N ILE A 64 8.10 2.87 3.76
CA ILE A 64 6.78 2.48 4.29
C ILE A 64 6.50 3.22 5.61
N ALA A 65 7.50 3.31 6.50
CA ALA A 65 7.35 4.03 7.76
C ALA A 65 7.12 5.54 7.56
N GLN A 66 7.74 6.13 6.56
CA GLN A 66 7.54 7.53 6.20
C GLN A 66 6.13 7.76 5.65
N GLU A 67 5.68 6.93 4.71
CA GLU A 67 4.36 7.06 4.10
C GLU A 67 3.24 6.81 5.11
N ARG A 68 3.38 5.86 6.03
CA ARG A 68 2.41 5.63 7.11
C ARG A 68 2.30 6.80 8.10
N LYS A 69 3.35 7.61 8.26
CA LYS A 69 3.25 8.85 9.04
C LYS A 69 2.42 9.91 8.34
N ALA A 70 2.49 9.97 7.00
CA ALA A 70 1.71 10.90 6.20
C ALA A 70 0.26 10.45 6.05
N ASP A 71 0.03 9.15 5.88
CA ASP A 71 -1.29 8.52 5.78
C ASP A 71 -1.38 7.27 6.68
N PRO A 72 -1.93 7.39 7.88
CA PRO A 72 -2.10 6.25 8.80
C PRO A 72 -3.02 5.13 8.27
N ASN A 73 -3.83 5.40 7.23
CA ASN A 73 -4.71 4.42 6.61
C ASN A 73 -4.10 3.78 5.36
N LEU A 74 -2.84 4.06 5.06
CA LEU A 74 -2.10 3.46 3.97
C LEU A 74 -2.13 1.92 4.08
N LEU A 75 -2.44 1.25 2.98
CA LEU A 75 -2.32 -0.19 2.84
C LEU A 75 -1.05 -0.55 2.07
N VAL A 76 -0.41 -1.62 2.49
CA VAL A 76 0.84 -2.13 1.88
C VAL A 76 0.64 -3.59 1.49
N PHE A 77 0.79 -3.88 0.21
CA PHE A 77 0.59 -5.22 -0.34
C PHE A 77 1.84 -5.72 -1.07
N ASP A 78 1.99 -7.06 -1.13
CA ASP A 78 2.93 -7.69 -2.04
C ASP A 78 2.19 -8.63 -2.99
N ALA A 79 2.56 -8.59 -4.28
CA ALA A 79 1.89 -9.36 -5.32
C ALA A 79 2.57 -10.73 -5.61
N GLY A 80 3.53 -11.13 -4.79
CA GLY A 80 4.19 -12.44 -4.86
C GLY A 80 5.59 -12.39 -5.46
N ASP A 81 6.21 -13.56 -5.54
CA ASP A 81 7.60 -13.78 -5.92
C ASP A 81 8.58 -12.94 -5.07
N PHE A 82 8.33 -12.92 -3.77
CA PHE A 82 9.24 -12.30 -2.82
C PHE A 82 10.40 -13.21 -2.41
N CYS A 83 10.27 -14.53 -2.62
CA CYS A 83 11.30 -15.53 -2.39
C CYS A 83 12.20 -15.73 -3.61
N GLN A 84 13.34 -16.41 -3.39
CA GLN A 84 14.27 -16.86 -4.42
C GLN A 84 15.01 -15.71 -5.13
N GLY A 85 16.18 -15.98 -5.72
CA GLY A 85 16.93 -15.02 -6.53
C GLY A 85 18.25 -14.54 -5.90
N THR A 86 18.41 -14.64 -4.59
CA THR A 86 19.67 -14.29 -3.91
C THR A 86 20.12 -15.42 -2.96
N PRO A 87 21.38 -15.40 -2.48
CA PRO A 87 21.87 -16.37 -1.50
C PRO A 87 21.06 -16.40 -0.19
N TYR A 88 20.35 -15.35 0.16
CA TYR A 88 19.50 -15.32 1.35
C TYR A 88 18.45 -16.43 1.32
N PHE A 89 17.80 -16.65 0.18
CA PHE A 89 16.83 -17.73 0.04
C PHE A 89 17.47 -19.12 0.25
N ASN A 90 18.68 -19.34 -0.28
CA ASN A 90 19.36 -20.63 -0.15
C ASN A 90 19.71 -20.99 1.30
N PHE A 91 19.91 -19.98 2.18
CA PHE A 91 20.23 -20.19 3.58
C PHE A 91 19.04 -20.15 4.51
N TYR A 92 18.02 -19.33 4.18
CA TYR A 92 16.92 -19.01 5.09
C TYR A 92 15.55 -19.44 4.57
N HIS A 93 15.50 -19.95 3.34
CA HIS A 93 14.29 -20.53 2.75
C HIS A 93 13.04 -19.64 2.83
N GLY A 94 13.20 -18.32 2.67
CA GLY A 94 12.10 -17.34 2.72
C GLY A 94 11.72 -16.84 4.11
N ARG A 95 12.38 -17.28 5.18
CA ARG A 95 12.10 -16.80 6.56
C ARG A 95 12.45 -15.32 6.74
N ILE A 96 13.57 -14.86 6.17
CA ILE A 96 13.97 -13.44 6.24
C ILE A 96 12.96 -12.56 5.54
N GLU A 97 12.46 -12.99 4.39
CA GLU A 97 11.47 -12.30 3.60
C GLU A 97 10.18 -12.08 4.40
N ILE A 98 9.64 -13.15 4.96
CA ILE A 98 8.41 -13.13 5.77
C ILE A 98 8.60 -12.29 7.04
N ASP A 99 9.71 -12.48 7.76
CA ASP A 99 10.02 -11.70 8.96
C ASP A 99 10.13 -10.20 8.64
N ALA A 100 10.76 -9.87 7.53
CA ALA A 100 10.90 -8.48 7.10
C ALA A 100 9.56 -7.86 6.73
N MET A 101 8.71 -8.58 5.98
CA MET A 101 7.35 -8.11 5.63
C MET A 101 6.50 -7.89 6.86
N ASN A 102 6.54 -8.81 7.83
CA ASN A 102 5.84 -8.65 9.11
C ASN A 102 6.32 -7.40 9.86
N ARG A 103 7.64 -7.16 9.91
CA ARG A 103 8.22 -5.97 10.57
C ARG A 103 7.91 -4.67 9.83
N MET A 104 7.82 -4.70 8.50
CA MET A 104 7.42 -3.58 7.67
C MET A 104 5.91 -3.31 7.75
N GLY A 105 5.13 -4.28 8.27
CA GLY A 105 3.69 -4.16 8.43
C GLY A 105 2.94 -4.28 7.10
N TYR A 106 3.30 -5.24 6.26
CA TYR A 106 2.47 -5.56 5.10
C TYR A 106 1.08 -6.02 5.56
N ASP A 107 0.04 -5.52 4.91
CA ASP A 107 -1.35 -5.82 5.24
C ASP A 107 -1.82 -7.13 4.60
N ALA A 108 -1.28 -7.45 3.43
CA ALA A 108 -1.46 -8.76 2.78
C ALA A 108 -0.35 -9.03 1.76
N VAL A 109 -0.11 -10.32 1.52
CA VAL A 109 0.80 -10.79 0.47
C VAL A 109 0.13 -11.86 -0.36
N MET A 110 0.42 -11.87 -1.67
CA MET A 110 0.08 -12.99 -2.55
C MET A 110 1.26 -13.97 -2.58
N LEU A 111 0.98 -15.21 -2.94
CA LEU A 111 2.01 -16.20 -3.23
C LEU A 111 2.18 -16.29 -4.74
N GLY A 112 3.39 -16.04 -5.21
CA GLY A 112 3.79 -16.31 -6.59
C GLY A 112 4.27 -17.73 -6.76
N ASN A 113 4.98 -18.02 -7.85
CA ASN A 113 5.48 -19.38 -8.08
C ASN A 113 6.72 -19.71 -7.22
N HIS A 114 7.57 -18.73 -6.94
CA HIS A 114 8.80 -18.95 -6.17
C HIS A 114 8.60 -19.22 -4.69
N GLU A 115 7.45 -18.89 -4.13
CA GLU A 115 7.10 -19.25 -2.77
C GLU A 115 6.97 -20.77 -2.60
N PHE A 116 6.74 -21.52 -3.69
CA PHE A 116 6.58 -22.97 -3.72
C PHE A 116 7.86 -23.74 -4.10
N ASP A 117 8.97 -23.07 -4.36
CA ASP A 117 10.21 -23.72 -4.84
C ASP A 117 10.75 -24.78 -3.87
N ASP A 118 10.57 -24.59 -2.55
CA ASP A 118 10.94 -25.56 -1.52
C ASP A 118 9.79 -26.53 -1.14
N GLY A 119 8.71 -26.53 -1.90
CA GLY A 119 7.53 -27.36 -1.66
C GLY A 119 6.52 -26.76 -0.67
N ILE A 120 5.34 -27.35 -0.67
CA ILE A 120 4.18 -26.87 0.12
C ILE A 120 4.41 -27.01 1.62
N GLU A 121 5.05 -28.10 2.05
CA GLU A 121 5.35 -28.36 3.46
C GLU A 121 6.24 -27.26 4.05
N SER A 122 7.32 -26.90 3.34
CA SER A 122 8.23 -25.82 3.74
C SER A 122 7.52 -24.46 3.78
N LEU A 123 6.68 -24.18 2.78
CA LEU A 123 5.88 -22.95 2.76
C LEU A 123 4.93 -22.89 3.96
N THR A 124 4.24 -23.98 4.26
CA THR A 124 3.29 -24.05 5.39
C THR A 124 4.01 -23.81 6.73
N GLU A 125 5.19 -24.39 6.91
CA GLU A 125 6.01 -24.17 8.11
C GLU A 125 6.42 -22.70 8.26
N ARG A 126 6.75 -22.05 7.16
CA ARG A 126 7.16 -20.63 7.17
C ARG A 126 6.03 -19.66 7.48
N LEU A 127 4.80 -20.01 7.11
CA LEU A 127 3.60 -19.18 7.30
C LEU A 127 2.89 -19.44 8.64
N SER A 128 3.32 -20.41 9.41
CA SER A 128 2.74 -20.77 10.72
C SER A 128 3.43 -20.06 11.88
#